data_6215996ab97718f5c14b0297ed198a74
#
_entry.id   6215996ab97718f5c14b0297ed198a74
#
_cell.length_a   1.000
_cell.length_b   1.000
_cell.length_c   1.000
_cell.angle_alpha   90.00
_cell.angle_beta   90.00
_cell.angle_gamma   90.00
#
_symmetry.space_group_name_H-M   'P 1'
#
loop_
_entity.id
_entity.type
_entity.pdbx_description
1 polymer ?
#
loop_
_entity_poly.entity_id
_entity_poly.type
_entity_poly.pdbx_seq_one_letter_code
_entity_poly.pdbx_strand_id
1 'polypeptide(L)'
;MILIADSGSTKTDWRLISKDSIEIFKCDGLNPKILSVKKMESILLSLKIPFDQVDQLFFFGAGCSTKVSQEKTHKLLRSIFVNANVKVQSDLMGAAISLFGKDSGMVGILGTGSNLAFFDGSQLHQKTKSLGYLLGDQGGGCYMGKLFLQEYLNGDLDSKISNNFKFSPDEIIENLYSSSNPNRYMASFCPFLFRNRSHPQISKLICRNFEDWFELHHQKYELSNLSVVGSIAYYFKSELIHVASRYDCKIDKVLENPIASLALHYKN
;
A
#
# COMPACT_ATOMS: atom_id res chain seq x y z
N MET A 1 -0.04 3.61 27.19
CA MET A 1 0.84 3.57 26.00
C MET A 1 0.04 3.88 24.74
N ILE A 2 0.69 4.41 23.69
CA ILE A 2 0.06 4.67 22.39
C ILE A 2 0.49 3.57 21.43
N LEU A 3 -0.46 2.93 20.76
CA LEU A 3 -0.20 1.93 19.71
C LEU A 3 -0.65 2.48 18.36
N ILE A 4 0.23 2.37 17.37
CA ILE A 4 -0.04 2.82 15.98
C ILE A 4 0.16 1.66 15.05
N ALA A 5 -0.78 1.48 14.12
CA ALA A 5 -0.72 0.48 13.07
C ALA A 5 -0.82 1.12 11.68
N ASP A 6 0.08 0.73 10.80
CA ASP A 6 -0.05 0.90 9.35
C ASP A 6 -0.27 -0.47 8.71
N SER A 7 -1.48 -0.69 8.22
CA SER A 7 -1.92 -2.00 7.73
C SER A 7 -2.24 -1.96 6.24
N GLY A 8 -1.33 -2.48 5.44
CA GLY A 8 -1.56 -2.77 4.04
C GLY A 8 -2.34 -4.09 3.83
N SER A 9 -2.54 -4.46 2.57
CA SER A 9 -3.11 -5.77 2.22
C SER A 9 -2.16 -6.94 2.47
N THR A 10 -0.84 -6.68 2.55
CA THR A 10 0.21 -7.70 2.65
C THR A 10 0.77 -7.83 4.06
N LYS A 11 1.03 -6.70 4.72
CA LYS A 11 1.66 -6.63 6.04
C LYS A 11 1.04 -5.52 6.87
N THR A 12 1.17 -5.65 8.19
CA THR A 12 0.88 -4.58 9.16
C THR A 12 2.13 -4.30 9.97
N ASP A 13 2.57 -3.07 9.96
CA ASP A 13 3.65 -2.55 10.81
C ASP A 13 3.04 -1.86 12.03
N TRP A 14 3.54 -2.17 13.23
CA TRP A 14 3.08 -1.61 14.48
C TRP A 14 4.18 -0.87 15.21
N ARG A 15 3.81 0.22 15.90
CA ARG A 15 4.67 0.94 16.85
C ARG A 15 3.94 1.11 18.17
N LEU A 16 4.49 0.52 19.23
CA LEU A 16 4.05 0.77 20.60
C LEU A 16 4.95 1.82 21.22
N ILE A 17 4.38 2.95 21.55
CA ILE A 17 5.08 4.11 22.11
C ILE A 17 4.80 4.16 23.61
N SER A 18 5.85 4.02 24.40
CA SER A 18 5.86 4.29 25.83
C SER A 18 6.59 5.62 26.09
N LYS A 19 6.74 6.00 27.37
CA LYS A 19 7.48 7.19 27.76
C LYS A 19 8.92 7.17 27.25
N ASP A 20 9.58 6.02 27.34
CA ASP A 20 11.03 5.91 27.14
C ASP A 20 11.42 5.07 25.90
N SER A 21 10.49 4.41 25.26
CA SER A 21 10.78 3.48 24.15
C SER A 21 9.73 3.47 23.04
N ILE A 22 10.15 2.99 21.87
CA ILE A 22 9.26 2.62 20.76
C ILE A 22 9.56 1.17 20.39
N GLU A 23 8.60 0.30 20.64
CA GLU A 23 8.70 -1.11 20.25
C GLU A 23 8.06 -1.34 18.89
N ILE A 24 8.61 -2.31 18.16
CA ILE A 24 8.23 -2.62 16.78
C ILE A 24 7.63 -4.03 16.73
N PHE A 25 6.41 -4.12 16.21
CA PHE A 25 5.79 -5.41 15.92
C PHE A 25 5.38 -5.45 14.45
N LYS A 26 5.24 -6.67 13.91
CA LYS A 26 4.79 -6.90 12.52
C LYS A 26 3.89 -8.12 12.48
N CYS A 27 2.90 -8.08 11.59
CA CYS A 27 2.07 -9.23 11.26
C CYS A 27 1.59 -9.15 9.82
N ASP A 28 0.83 -10.14 9.38
CA ASP A 28 0.13 -10.11 8.09
C ASP A 28 -0.84 -8.93 8.01
N GLY A 29 -1.16 -8.50 6.79
CA GLY A 29 -2.09 -7.40 6.55
C GLY A 29 -3.49 -7.68 7.09
N LEU A 30 -4.08 -6.68 7.74
CA LEU A 30 -5.40 -6.78 8.40
C LEU A 30 -6.46 -6.05 7.56
N ASN A 31 -6.66 -6.47 6.32
CA ASN A 31 -7.63 -5.86 5.43
C ASN A 31 -9.02 -6.49 5.59
N PRO A 32 -10.03 -5.76 6.14
CA PRO A 32 -11.37 -6.29 6.44
C PRO A 32 -12.22 -6.62 5.19
N LYS A 33 -11.78 -6.20 4.00
CA LYS A 33 -12.42 -6.58 2.72
C LYS A 33 -11.94 -7.94 2.21
N ILE A 34 -10.77 -8.40 2.66
CA ILE A 34 -10.15 -9.65 2.21
C ILE A 34 -10.26 -10.72 3.29
N LEU A 35 -10.05 -10.34 4.56
CA LEU A 35 -10.01 -11.30 5.67
C LEU A 35 -11.32 -11.32 6.46
N SER A 36 -11.67 -12.52 6.93
CA SER A 36 -12.74 -12.67 7.93
C SER A 36 -12.31 -12.10 9.29
N VAL A 37 -13.28 -11.69 10.11
CA VAL A 37 -13.02 -11.20 11.49
C VAL A 37 -12.23 -12.21 12.30
N LYS A 38 -12.60 -13.49 12.25
CA LYS A 38 -11.90 -14.59 12.96
C LYS A 38 -10.42 -14.70 12.55
N LYS A 39 -10.11 -14.52 11.24
CA LYS A 39 -8.73 -14.57 10.77
C LYS A 39 -7.93 -13.35 11.24
N MET A 40 -8.52 -12.16 11.19
CA MET A 40 -7.90 -10.93 11.71
C MET A 40 -7.64 -11.05 13.23
N GLU A 41 -8.60 -11.57 13.99
CA GLU A 41 -8.47 -11.82 15.43
C GLU A 41 -7.31 -12.77 15.74
N SER A 42 -7.25 -13.90 15.02
CA SER A 42 -6.15 -14.88 15.19
C SER A 42 -4.77 -14.26 14.92
N ILE A 43 -4.66 -13.38 13.91
CA ILE A 43 -3.40 -12.66 13.61
C ILE A 43 -3.07 -11.68 14.74
N LEU A 44 -4.05 -10.92 15.24
CA LEU A 44 -3.85 -9.95 16.32
C LEU A 44 -3.41 -10.63 17.61
N LEU A 45 -4.08 -11.72 18.00
CA LEU A 45 -3.77 -12.45 19.23
C LEU A 45 -2.40 -13.16 19.20
N SER A 46 -1.80 -13.35 18.03
CA SER A 46 -0.44 -13.88 17.91
C SER A 46 0.65 -12.83 18.21
N LEU A 47 0.28 -11.55 18.27
CA LEU A 47 1.21 -10.47 18.59
C LEU A 47 1.50 -10.44 20.10
N LYS A 48 2.78 -10.22 20.45
CA LYS A 48 3.22 -10.07 21.85
C LYS A 48 3.08 -8.62 22.34
N ILE A 49 1.94 -8.00 22.05
CA ILE A 49 1.64 -6.64 22.50
C ILE A 49 0.96 -6.72 23.88
N PRO A 50 1.29 -5.87 24.85
CA PRO A 50 0.59 -5.80 26.13
C PRO A 50 -0.77 -5.11 25.94
N PHE A 51 -1.79 -5.88 25.52
CA PHE A 51 -3.10 -5.37 25.10
C PHE A 51 -3.81 -4.52 26.16
N ASP A 52 -3.64 -4.87 27.44
CA ASP A 52 -4.22 -4.22 28.62
C ASP A 52 -3.56 -2.88 28.99
N GLN A 53 -2.35 -2.62 28.49
CA GLN A 53 -1.58 -1.40 28.78
C GLN A 53 -1.68 -0.34 27.66
N VAL A 54 -2.45 -0.59 26.62
CA VAL A 54 -2.67 0.35 25.53
C VAL A 54 -3.82 1.27 25.90
N ASP A 55 -3.55 2.58 25.97
CA ASP A 55 -4.56 3.63 26.27
C ASP A 55 -5.16 4.23 24.99
N GLN A 56 -4.35 4.33 23.93
CA GLN A 56 -4.76 4.86 22.64
C GLN A 56 -4.28 3.96 21.52
N LEU A 57 -5.15 3.66 20.56
CA LEU A 57 -4.84 2.89 19.38
C LEU A 57 -5.27 3.64 18.13
N PHE A 58 -4.30 3.93 17.25
CA PHE A 58 -4.52 4.52 15.93
C PHE A 58 -4.24 3.46 14.87
N PHE A 59 -5.29 3.00 14.19
CA PHE A 59 -5.18 2.00 13.15
C PHE A 59 -5.47 2.63 11.78
N PHE A 60 -4.50 2.58 10.90
CA PHE A 60 -4.60 3.03 9.51
C PHE A 60 -4.57 1.81 8.59
N GLY A 61 -5.71 1.49 7.97
CA GLY A 61 -5.83 0.21 7.28
C GLY A 61 -6.32 0.29 5.84
N ALA A 62 -5.64 -0.47 4.96
CA ALA A 62 -6.19 -0.82 3.66
C ALA A 62 -7.55 -1.50 3.84
N GLY A 63 -8.51 -1.16 2.99
CA GLY A 63 -9.89 -1.65 3.11
C GLY A 63 -10.75 -0.87 4.11
N CYS A 64 -10.19 0.03 4.94
CA CYS A 64 -10.93 0.88 5.89
C CYS A 64 -11.37 2.23 5.29
N SER A 65 -11.73 2.27 4.01
CA SER A 65 -12.16 3.49 3.32
C SER A 65 -13.65 3.82 3.52
N THR A 66 -14.46 2.90 4.06
CA THR A 66 -15.90 3.11 4.30
C THR A 66 -16.22 3.03 5.78
N LYS A 67 -17.28 3.74 6.22
CA LYS A 67 -17.75 3.67 7.61
C LYS A 67 -18.00 2.23 8.07
N VAL A 68 -18.63 1.41 7.24
CA VAL A 68 -18.93 0.00 7.55
C VAL A 68 -17.65 -0.80 7.83
N SER A 69 -16.63 -0.66 6.98
CA SER A 69 -15.35 -1.38 7.19
C SER A 69 -14.58 -0.83 8.38
N GLN A 70 -14.64 0.47 8.64
CA GLN A 70 -14.06 1.08 9.85
C GLN A 70 -14.73 0.56 11.12
N GLU A 71 -16.06 0.52 11.17
CA GLU A 71 -16.82 0.01 12.30
C GLU A 71 -16.55 -1.47 12.58
N LYS A 72 -16.48 -2.30 11.51
CA LYS A 72 -16.12 -3.72 11.63
C LYS A 72 -14.75 -3.89 12.27
N THR A 73 -13.76 -3.16 11.79
CA THR A 73 -12.38 -3.19 12.31
C THR A 73 -12.32 -2.61 13.72
N HIS A 74 -13.01 -1.51 13.98
CA HIS A 74 -13.10 -0.87 15.28
C HIS A 74 -13.67 -1.83 16.35
N LYS A 75 -14.78 -2.53 16.05
CA LYS A 75 -15.39 -3.51 16.98
C LYS A 75 -14.40 -4.63 17.34
N LEU A 76 -13.68 -5.17 16.35
CA LEU A 76 -12.66 -6.19 16.59
C LEU A 76 -11.52 -5.65 17.45
N LEU A 77 -10.96 -4.48 17.12
CA LEU A 77 -9.86 -3.92 17.90
C LEU A 77 -10.28 -3.60 19.34
N ARG A 78 -11.49 -3.05 19.55
CA ARG A 78 -12.04 -2.79 20.87
C ARG A 78 -12.24 -4.05 21.72
N SER A 79 -12.57 -5.18 21.13
CA SER A 79 -12.73 -6.44 21.87
C SER A 79 -11.40 -7.01 22.37
N ILE A 80 -10.28 -6.64 21.74
CA ILE A 80 -8.93 -7.09 22.13
C ILE A 80 -8.25 -6.06 23.03
N PHE A 81 -8.30 -4.77 22.65
CA PHE A 81 -7.69 -3.66 23.36
C PHE A 81 -8.75 -2.97 24.24
N VAL A 82 -9.16 -3.65 25.32
CA VAL A 82 -10.34 -3.28 26.14
C VAL A 82 -10.21 -1.93 26.81
N ASN A 83 -8.99 -1.50 27.15
CA ASN A 83 -8.70 -0.22 27.82
C ASN A 83 -8.43 0.93 26.82
N ALA A 84 -8.22 0.61 25.54
CA ALA A 84 -7.77 1.61 24.56
C ALA A 84 -8.92 2.47 24.00
N ASN A 85 -8.66 3.76 23.79
CA ASN A 85 -9.46 4.58 22.88
C ASN A 85 -9.01 4.27 21.44
N VAL A 86 -9.85 3.56 20.68
CA VAL A 86 -9.50 3.07 19.33
C VAL A 86 -10.00 4.03 18.26
N LYS A 87 -9.10 4.43 17.36
CA LYS A 87 -9.45 5.18 16.13
C LYS A 87 -9.03 4.37 14.92
N VAL A 88 -9.97 4.13 14.00
CA VAL A 88 -9.75 3.41 12.74
C VAL A 88 -9.96 4.36 11.57
N GLN A 89 -8.96 4.45 10.70
CA GLN A 89 -8.98 5.26 9.49
C GLN A 89 -8.42 4.47 8.30
N SER A 90 -8.55 5.03 7.09
CA SER A 90 -7.94 4.41 5.90
C SER A 90 -6.41 4.52 5.91
N ASP A 91 -5.75 3.61 5.22
CA ASP A 91 -4.31 3.66 4.92
C ASP A 91 -3.91 4.99 4.25
N LEU A 92 -4.76 5.51 3.36
CA LEU A 92 -4.53 6.79 2.69
C LEU A 92 -4.53 7.97 3.68
N MET A 93 -5.32 7.93 4.76
CA MET A 93 -5.24 8.94 5.83
C MET A 93 -3.92 8.83 6.58
N GLY A 94 -3.46 7.61 6.88
CA GLY A 94 -2.14 7.39 7.49
C GLY A 94 -1.02 7.93 6.61
N ALA A 95 -1.08 7.67 5.30
CA ALA A 95 -0.14 8.22 4.32
C ALA A 95 -0.14 9.76 4.32
N ALA A 96 -1.33 10.38 4.32
CA ALA A 96 -1.48 11.84 4.34
C ALA A 96 -0.87 12.47 5.60
N ILE A 97 -1.20 11.96 6.77
CA ILE A 97 -0.66 12.43 8.06
C ILE A 97 0.87 12.25 8.09
N SER A 98 1.39 11.13 7.57
CA SER A 98 2.84 10.86 7.57
C SER A 98 3.63 11.81 6.69
N LEU A 99 3.04 12.29 5.59
CA LEU A 99 3.68 13.18 4.61
C LEU A 99 3.53 14.66 4.95
N PHE A 100 2.38 15.04 5.48
CA PHE A 100 1.97 16.44 5.60
C PHE A 100 1.72 16.88 7.04
N GLY A 101 1.49 15.96 7.99
CA GLY A 101 1.08 16.34 9.34
C GLY A 101 -0.29 17.03 9.32
N LYS A 102 -0.30 18.37 9.43
CA LYS A 102 -1.50 19.23 9.34
C LYS A 102 -1.54 20.08 8.08
N ASP A 103 -0.47 20.02 7.24
CA ASP A 103 -0.44 20.75 5.97
C ASP A 103 -1.29 20.04 4.91
N SER A 104 -1.63 20.75 3.83
CA SER A 104 -2.38 20.19 2.71
C SER A 104 -1.46 19.68 1.60
N GLY A 105 -1.95 18.73 0.81
CA GLY A 105 -1.23 18.26 -0.38
C GLY A 105 -1.85 17.05 -1.07
N MET A 106 -1.33 16.73 -2.24
CA MET A 106 -1.71 15.53 -2.98
C MET A 106 -0.96 14.32 -2.43
N VAL A 107 -1.69 13.32 -1.96
CA VAL A 107 -1.14 12.08 -1.40
C VAL A 107 -1.51 10.88 -2.25
N GLY A 108 -0.49 10.13 -2.68
CA GLY A 108 -0.65 8.84 -3.37
C GLY A 108 -0.14 7.68 -2.53
N ILE A 109 -0.78 6.53 -2.65
CA ILE A 109 -0.23 5.23 -2.23
C ILE A 109 0.09 4.43 -3.49
N LEU A 110 1.34 3.97 -3.62
CA LEU A 110 1.80 3.04 -4.66
C LEU A 110 2.53 1.88 -3.98
N GLY A 111 1.73 0.94 -3.49
CA GLY A 111 2.16 -0.30 -2.83
C GLY A 111 1.73 -1.53 -3.61
N THR A 112 1.17 -2.56 -2.96
CA THR A 112 0.54 -3.70 -3.67
C THR A 112 -0.57 -3.23 -4.60
N GLY A 113 -1.46 -2.34 -4.13
CA GLY A 113 -2.42 -1.58 -4.93
C GLY A 113 -2.05 -0.12 -5.00
N SER A 114 -2.98 0.72 -5.44
CA SER A 114 -2.80 2.17 -5.52
C SER A 114 -4.01 2.96 -5.04
N ASN A 115 -3.77 4.19 -4.61
CA ASN A 115 -4.82 5.13 -4.22
C ASN A 115 -4.33 6.57 -4.33
N LEU A 116 -5.25 7.55 -4.45
CA LEU A 116 -4.93 8.97 -4.53
C LEU A 116 -6.02 9.82 -3.91
N ALA A 117 -5.64 10.88 -3.20
CA ALA A 117 -6.54 11.94 -2.74
C ALA A 117 -5.82 13.28 -2.60
N PHE A 118 -6.58 14.36 -2.52
CA PHE A 118 -6.14 15.61 -1.93
C PHE A 118 -6.43 15.57 -0.42
N PHE A 119 -5.45 15.92 0.38
CA PHE A 119 -5.55 16.10 1.83
C PHE A 119 -5.56 17.59 2.14
N ASP A 120 -6.57 18.08 2.86
CA ASP A 120 -6.74 19.51 3.19
C ASP A 120 -6.12 19.91 4.54
N GLY A 121 -5.38 18.98 5.17
CA GLY A 121 -4.85 19.11 6.53
C GLY A 121 -5.68 18.39 7.59
N SER A 122 -6.89 17.93 7.25
CA SER A 122 -7.82 17.23 8.15
C SER A 122 -8.59 16.10 7.49
N GLN A 123 -8.99 16.24 6.24
CA GLN A 123 -9.83 15.32 5.51
C GLN A 123 -9.25 14.97 4.14
N LEU A 124 -9.64 13.81 3.63
CA LEU A 124 -9.28 13.34 2.30
C LEU A 124 -10.41 13.62 1.30
N HIS A 125 -10.06 14.25 0.18
CA HIS A 125 -10.97 14.53 -0.93
C HIS A 125 -10.57 13.66 -2.12
N GLN A 126 -11.40 12.66 -2.44
CA GLN A 126 -11.18 11.73 -3.54
C GLN A 126 -12.07 12.06 -4.73
N LYS A 127 -11.45 12.30 -5.90
CA LYS A 127 -12.15 12.46 -7.19
C LYS A 127 -12.22 11.14 -7.98
N THR A 128 -11.43 10.13 -7.59
CA THR A 128 -11.39 8.80 -8.19
C THR A 128 -11.67 7.72 -7.15
N LYS A 129 -12.39 6.67 -7.54
CA LYS A 129 -12.67 5.53 -6.66
C LYS A 129 -11.51 4.53 -6.74
N SER A 130 -11.09 3.97 -5.61
CA SER A 130 -10.24 2.78 -5.59
C SER A 130 -11.09 1.58 -6.00
N LEU A 131 -10.79 1.02 -7.18
CA LEU A 131 -11.53 -0.10 -7.78
C LEU A 131 -10.95 -1.47 -7.38
N GLY A 132 -9.79 -1.47 -6.71
CA GLY A 132 -9.08 -2.69 -6.33
C GLY A 132 -8.43 -3.40 -7.52
N TYR A 133 -7.77 -4.51 -7.23
CA TYR A 133 -6.85 -5.17 -8.17
C TYR A 133 -7.49 -5.76 -9.42
N LEU A 134 -8.78 -6.06 -9.40
CA LEU A 134 -9.48 -6.61 -10.58
C LEU A 134 -9.74 -5.55 -11.64
N LEU A 135 -10.17 -4.35 -11.23
CA LEU A 135 -10.65 -3.29 -12.12
C LEU A 135 -9.77 -2.04 -12.12
N GLY A 136 -8.75 -1.99 -11.27
CA GLY A 136 -7.91 -0.81 -11.07
C GLY A 136 -6.51 -1.16 -10.60
N ASP A 137 -6.04 -0.37 -9.62
CA ASP A 137 -4.72 -0.46 -9.00
C ASP A 137 -3.54 -0.20 -9.96
N GLN A 138 -3.77 0.51 -11.08
CA GLN A 138 -2.69 1.05 -11.92
C GLN A 138 -1.69 1.80 -11.02
N GLY A 139 -0.41 1.74 -11.33
CA GLY A 139 0.67 2.29 -10.49
C GLY A 139 1.08 1.39 -9.32
N GLY A 140 0.25 0.42 -8.93
CA GLY A 140 0.55 -0.56 -7.89
C GLY A 140 1.33 -1.77 -8.39
N GLY A 141 1.93 -2.52 -7.45
CA GLY A 141 2.72 -3.71 -7.77
C GLY A 141 1.89 -4.87 -8.33
N CYS A 142 0.64 -4.97 -7.92
CA CYS A 142 -0.28 -5.96 -8.47
C CYS A 142 -0.51 -5.72 -9.97
N TYR A 143 -0.76 -4.49 -10.36
CA TYR A 143 -0.96 -4.13 -11.78
C TYR A 143 0.34 -4.29 -12.57
N MET A 144 1.48 -3.85 -12.02
CA MET A 144 2.79 -4.04 -12.63
C MET A 144 3.12 -5.53 -12.85
N GLY A 145 2.87 -6.37 -11.85
CA GLY A 145 3.04 -7.82 -11.95
C GLY A 145 2.08 -8.46 -12.95
N LYS A 146 0.83 -7.98 -13.04
CA LYS A 146 -0.14 -8.42 -14.04
C LYS A 146 0.35 -8.12 -15.46
N LEU A 147 0.84 -6.92 -15.74
CA LEU A 147 1.40 -6.55 -17.05
C LEU A 147 2.56 -7.48 -17.42
N PHE A 148 3.47 -7.73 -16.47
CA PHE A 148 4.59 -8.64 -16.67
C PHE A 148 4.14 -10.06 -16.98
N LEU A 149 3.23 -10.61 -16.19
CA LEU A 149 2.74 -11.98 -16.39
C LEU A 149 2.00 -12.14 -17.72
N GLN A 150 1.28 -11.13 -18.17
CA GLN A 150 0.63 -11.14 -19.48
C GLN A 150 1.65 -11.25 -20.62
N GLU A 151 2.72 -10.43 -20.63
CA GLU A 151 3.79 -10.50 -21.64
C GLU A 151 4.53 -11.84 -21.57
N TYR A 152 4.81 -12.35 -20.36
CA TYR A 152 5.49 -13.64 -20.18
C TYR A 152 4.65 -14.81 -20.71
N LEU A 153 3.39 -14.91 -20.30
CA LEU A 153 2.50 -16.02 -20.65
C LEU A 153 2.12 -16.04 -22.14
N ASN A 154 2.13 -14.86 -22.78
CA ASN A 154 1.92 -14.75 -24.24
C ASN A 154 3.19 -15.06 -25.06
N GLY A 155 4.35 -15.19 -24.42
CA GLY A 155 5.62 -15.40 -25.13
C GLY A 155 6.21 -14.13 -25.74
N ASP A 156 5.75 -12.96 -25.32
CA ASP A 156 6.16 -11.65 -25.87
C ASP A 156 7.45 -11.11 -25.21
N LEU A 157 7.96 -11.78 -24.16
CA LEU A 157 9.19 -11.35 -23.48
C LEU A 157 10.44 -11.77 -24.24
N ASP A 158 11.43 -10.86 -24.25
CA ASP A 158 12.78 -11.14 -24.72
C ASP A 158 13.36 -12.40 -24.04
N SER A 159 14.01 -13.25 -24.83
CA SER A 159 14.59 -14.51 -24.35
C SER A 159 15.59 -14.35 -23.21
N LYS A 160 16.31 -13.21 -23.13
CA LYS A 160 17.21 -12.90 -22.02
C LYS A 160 16.47 -12.71 -20.70
N ILE A 161 15.21 -12.27 -20.75
CA ILE A 161 14.36 -12.12 -19.58
C ILE A 161 13.64 -13.42 -19.25
N SER A 162 12.98 -14.03 -20.25
CA SER A 162 12.20 -15.25 -20.05
C SER A 162 13.05 -16.43 -19.58
N ASN A 163 14.28 -16.61 -20.10
CA ASN A 163 15.20 -17.67 -19.68
C ASN A 163 15.71 -17.49 -18.22
N ASN A 164 15.71 -16.28 -17.70
CA ASN A 164 16.07 -15.98 -16.30
C ASN A 164 14.89 -16.04 -15.34
N PHE A 165 13.69 -16.18 -15.85
CA PHE A 165 12.48 -16.30 -15.05
C PHE A 165 12.15 -17.78 -14.78
N LYS A 166 12.16 -18.17 -13.50
CA LYS A 166 12.21 -19.60 -13.09
C LYS A 166 10.84 -20.29 -12.99
N PHE A 167 9.76 -19.58 -13.24
CA PHE A 167 8.40 -20.14 -13.13
C PHE A 167 7.92 -20.61 -14.49
N SER A 168 7.32 -21.79 -14.55
CA SER A 168 6.63 -22.25 -15.77
C SER A 168 5.26 -21.54 -15.92
N PRO A 169 4.73 -21.43 -17.14
CA PRO A 169 3.39 -20.88 -17.36
C PRO A 169 2.30 -21.58 -16.54
N ASP A 170 2.33 -22.92 -16.48
CA ASP A 170 1.34 -23.71 -15.74
C ASP A 170 1.40 -23.45 -14.23
N GLU A 171 2.60 -23.40 -13.64
CA GLU A 171 2.78 -23.06 -12.22
C GLU A 171 2.23 -21.66 -11.89
N ILE A 172 2.43 -20.69 -12.78
CA ILE A 172 1.92 -19.33 -12.58
C ILE A 172 0.40 -19.33 -12.56
N ILE A 173 -0.22 -19.96 -13.52
CA ILE A 173 -1.69 -20.03 -13.63
C ILE A 173 -2.27 -20.77 -12.43
N GLU A 174 -1.74 -21.93 -12.07
CA GLU A 174 -2.20 -22.72 -10.94
C GLU A 174 -2.08 -21.91 -9.62
N ASN A 175 -0.90 -21.34 -9.35
CA ASN A 175 -0.67 -20.54 -8.16
C ASN A 175 -1.53 -19.27 -8.09
N LEU A 176 -1.76 -18.62 -9.23
CA LEU A 176 -2.59 -17.40 -9.30
C LEU A 176 -4.05 -17.71 -8.94
N TYR A 177 -4.63 -18.76 -9.53
CA TYR A 177 -6.04 -19.10 -9.34
C TYR A 177 -6.32 -19.85 -8.04
N SER A 178 -5.35 -20.56 -7.47
CA SER A 178 -5.47 -21.21 -6.16
C SER A 178 -5.15 -20.27 -4.99
N SER A 179 -4.54 -19.11 -5.27
CA SER A 179 -4.12 -18.18 -4.22
C SER A 179 -5.29 -17.56 -3.49
N SER A 180 -5.25 -17.55 -2.16
CA SER A 180 -6.16 -16.76 -1.33
C SER A 180 -5.93 -15.24 -1.46
N ASN A 181 -4.79 -14.82 -2.01
CA ASN A 181 -4.38 -13.42 -2.17
C ASN A 181 -3.76 -13.19 -3.56
N PRO A 182 -4.54 -13.25 -4.65
CA PRO A 182 -4.02 -13.12 -6.03
C PRO A 182 -3.27 -11.80 -6.27
N ASN A 183 -3.73 -10.70 -5.67
CA ASN A 183 -3.08 -9.40 -5.77
C ASN A 183 -1.66 -9.41 -5.17
N ARG A 184 -1.47 -10.09 -4.04
CA ARG A 184 -0.14 -10.27 -3.43
C ARG A 184 0.75 -11.16 -4.28
N TYR A 185 0.18 -12.23 -4.85
CA TYR A 185 0.91 -13.12 -5.75
C TYR A 185 1.42 -12.37 -6.98
N MET A 186 0.58 -11.60 -7.66
CA MET A 186 1.00 -10.78 -8.80
C MET A 186 2.07 -9.75 -8.40
N ALA A 187 1.89 -9.04 -7.29
CA ALA A 187 2.87 -8.07 -6.80
C ALA A 187 4.22 -8.70 -6.40
N SER A 188 4.27 -10.01 -6.10
CA SER A 188 5.50 -10.69 -5.71
C SER A 188 6.55 -10.78 -6.82
N PHE A 189 6.17 -10.50 -8.07
CA PHE A 189 7.10 -10.45 -9.20
C PHE A 189 7.83 -9.09 -9.34
N CYS A 190 7.40 -8.04 -8.63
CA CYS A 190 8.06 -6.74 -8.67
C CYS A 190 9.56 -6.77 -8.32
N PRO A 191 10.06 -7.58 -7.36
CA PRO A 191 11.50 -7.71 -7.13
C PRO A 191 12.28 -8.25 -8.32
N PHE A 192 11.69 -9.13 -9.14
CA PHE A 192 12.29 -9.58 -10.39
C PHE A 192 12.36 -8.43 -11.41
N LEU A 193 11.28 -7.68 -11.57
CA LEU A 193 11.24 -6.50 -12.43
C LEU A 193 12.27 -5.45 -11.99
N PHE A 194 12.40 -5.20 -10.70
CA PHE A 194 13.39 -4.27 -10.16
C PHE A 194 14.82 -4.65 -10.49
N ARG A 195 15.18 -5.94 -10.37
CA ARG A 195 16.51 -6.42 -10.73
C ARG A 195 16.81 -6.31 -12.22
N ASN A 196 15.79 -6.40 -13.07
CA ASN A 196 15.90 -6.36 -14.52
C ASN A 196 15.48 -5.02 -15.15
N ARG A 197 15.28 -3.96 -14.34
CA ARG A 197 14.71 -2.67 -14.80
C ARG A 197 15.54 -1.93 -15.85
N SER A 198 16.82 -2.26 -16.00
CA SER A 198 17.68 -1.73 -17.06
C SER A 198 17.41 -2.36 -18.44
N HIS A 199 16.70 -3.50 -18.50
CA HIS A 199 16.32 -4.11 -19.76
C HIS A 199 15.20 -3.28 -20.43
N PRO A 200 15.32 -2.91 -21.73
CA PRO A 200 14.39 -1.98 -22.38
C PRO A 200 12.92 -2.38 -22.26
N GLN A 201 12.60 -3.65 -22.42
CA GLN A 201 11.22 -4.15 -22.34
C GLN A 201 10.69 -4.05 -20.90
N ILE A 202 11.49 -4.40 -19.90
CA ILE A 202 11.10 -4.28 -18.48
C ILE A 202 10.94 -2.80 -18.09
N SER A 203 11.88 -1.94 -18.51
CA SER A 203 11.78 -0.49 -18.32
C SER A 203 10.48 0.08 -18.90
N LYS A 204 10.15 -0.32 -20.13
CA LYS A 204 8.90 0.10 -20.80
C LYS A 204 7.66 -0.36 -20.02
N LEU A 205 7.65 -1.59 -19.53
CA LEU A 205 6.54 -2.13 -18.73
C LEU A 205 6.36 -1.37 -17.41
N ILE A 206 7.46 -1.07 -16.72
CA ILE A 206 7.43 -0.27 -15.48
C ILE A 206 6.90 1.14 -15.75
N CYS A 207 7.39 1.79 -16.81
CA CYS A 207 6.90 3.12 -17.21
C CYS A 207 5.40 3.07 -17.54
N ARG A 208 4.95 2.09 -18.32
CA ARG A 208 3.53 1.90 -18.65
C ARG A 208 2.65 1.79 -17.40
N ASN A 209 3.08 1.05 -16.37
CA ASN A 209 2.34 0.97 -15.11
C ASN A 209 2.08 2.36 -14.49
N PHE A 210 3.08 3.24 -14.51
CA PHE A 210 2.92 4.61 -14.01
C PHE A 210 2.17 5.52 -14.98
N GLU A 211 2.37 5.38 -16.28
CA GLU A 211 1.62 6.12 -17.31
C GLU A 211 0.12 5.87 -17.18
N ASP A 212 -0.30 4.59 -17.10
CA ASP A 212 -1.70 4.21 -16.92
C ASP A 212 -2.30 4.81 -15.62
N TRP A 213 -1.48 4.97 -14.57
CA TRP A 213 -1.89 5.64 -13.33
C TRP A 213 -2.06 7.16 -13.52
N PHE A 214 -1.09 7.83 -14.18
CA PHE A 214 -1.18 9.25 -14.46
C PHE A 214 -2.35 9.57 -15.39
N GLU A 215 -2.57 8.80 -16.44
CA GLU A 215 -3.71 8.96 -17.36
C GLU A 215 -5.05 8.93 -16.62
N LEU A 216 -5.19 8.02 -15.65
CA LEU A 216 -6.41 7.91 -14.83
C LEU A 216 -6.63 9.14 -13.94
N HIS A 217 -5.57 9.75 -13.42
CA HIS A 217 -5.63 10.71 -12.31
C HIS A 217 -5.31 12.15 -12.70
N HIS A 218 -4.37 12.37 -13.63
CA HIS A 218 -3.77 13.68 -13.88
C HIS A 218 -4.81 14.76 -14.15
N GLN A 219 -5.69 14.58 -15.12
CA GLN A 219 -6.71 15.58 -15.48
C GLN A 219 -7.73 15.83 -14.36
N LYS A 220 -8.11 14.76 -13.64
CA LYS A 220 -9.14 14.84 -12.58
C LYS A 220 -8.67 15.63 -11.36
N TYR A 221 -7.37 15.57 -11.05
CA TYR A 221 -6.79 16.21 -9.87
C TYR A 221 -5.92 17.43 -10.22
N GLU A 222 -5.70 17.72 -11.51
CA GLU A 222 -4.79 18.79 -11.95
C GLU A 222 -3.43 18.65 -11.27
N LEU A 223 -2.85 17.43 -11.39
CA LEU A 223 -1.64 17.05 -10.66
C LEU A 223 -0.43 17.86 -11.11
N SER A 224 0.03 18.80 -10.28
CA SER A 224 1.29 19.53 -10.46
C SER A 224 2.36 19.11 -9.46
N ASN A 225 1.95 18.73 -8.24
CA ASN A 225 2.83 18.23 -7.18
C ASN A 225 2.19 17.01 -6.53
N LEU A 226 3.01 16.01 -6.21
CA LEU A 226 2.56 14.75 -5.63
C LEU A 226 3.57 14.24 -4.61
N SER A 227 3.09 13.86 -3.43
CA SER A 227 3.84 13.08 -2.45
C SER A 227 3.28 11.67 -2.34
N VAL A 228 4.14 10.67 -2.26
CA VAL A 228 3.72 9.27 -2.34
C VAL A 228 4.32 8.41 -1.23
N VAL A 229 3.56 7.38 -0.86
CA VAL A 229 3.96 6.34 0.09
C VAL A 229 3.83 4.98 -0.58
N GLY A 230 4.74 4.07 -0.26
CA GLY A 230 4.64 2.67 -0.68
C GLY A 230 5.89 2.13 -1.35
N SER A 231 6.04 0.80 -1.29
CA SER A 231 7.24 0.12 -1.79
C SER A 231 7.45 0.31 -3.29
N ILE A 232 6.39 0.34 -4.09
CA ILE A 232 6.52 0.54 -5.55
C ILE A 232 7.01 1.95 -5.83
N ALA A 233 6.43 2.98 -5.21
CA ALA A 233 6.93 4.34 -5.35
C ALA A 233 8.39 4.49 -4.91
N TYR A 234 8.79 3.80 -3.85
CA TYR A 234 10.12 3.91 -3.27
C TYR A 234 11.18 3.23 -4.12
N TYR A 235 10.98 1.95 -4.47
CA TYR A 235 11.97 1.18 -5.23
C TYR A 235 12.05 1.59 -6.71
N PHE A 236 10.93 2.01 -7.31
CA PHE A 236 10.87 2.48 -8.70
C PHE A 236 10.77 4.00 -8.81
N LYS A 237 11.38 4.71 -7.83
CA LYS A 237 11.32 6.18 -7.74
C LYS A 237 11.83 6.88 -8.99
N SER A 238 12.88 6.36 -9.61
CA SER A 238 13.48 6.94 -10.81
C SER A 238 12.52 6.91 -12.00
N GLU A 239 11.88 5.78 -12.20
CA GLU A 239 10.91 5.56 -13.27
C GLU A 239 9.62 6.35 -13.01
N LEU A 240 9.19 6.42 -11.76
CA LEU A 240 8.04 7.25 -11.34
C LEU A 240 8.29 8.73 -11.63
N ILE A 241 9.45 9.27 -11.26
CA ILE A 241 9.84 10.67 -11.52
C ILE A 241 9.93 10.92 -13.03
N HIS A 242 10.54 9.98 -13.78
CA HIS A 242 10.63 10.10 -15.24
C HIS A 242 9.25 10.18 -15.89
N VAL A 243 8.31 9.32 -15.50
CA VAL A 243 6.94 9.36 -16.02
C VAL A 243 6.22 10.63 -15.56
N ALA A 244 6.31 11.00 -14.29
CA ALA A 244 5.66 12.18 -13.72
C ALA A 244 6.04 13.48 -14.48
N SER A 245 7.32 13.61 -14.87
CA SER A 245 7.80 14.78 -15.61
C SER A 245 7.14 14.96 -16.99
N ARG A 246 6.63 13.89 -17.59
CA ARG A 246 5.89 13.92 -18.86
C ARG A 246 4.45 14.44 -18.71
N TYR A 247 3.98 14.53 -17.47
CA TYR A 247 2.68 15.06 -17.08
C TYR A 247 2.82 16.39 -16.30
N ASP A 248 3.98 17.08 -16.40
CA ASP A 248 4.28 18.31 -15.66
C ASP A 248 4.03 18.18 -14.14
N CYS A 249 4.18 16.97 -13.59
CA CYS A 249 3.96 16.67 -12.20
C CYS A 249 5.28 16.43 -11.47
N LYS A 250 5.53 17.20 -10.40
CA LYS A 250 6.70 17.03 -9.54
C LYS A 250 6.42 16.04 -8.42
N ILE A 251 7.31 15.08 -8.24
CA ILE A 251 7.29 14.19 -7.08
C ILE A 251 8.08 14.85 -5.94
N ASP A 252 7.38 15.30 -4.89
CA ASP A 252 7.99 16.05 -3.78
C ASP A 252 8.60 15.12 -2.74
N LYS A 253 7.80 14.20 -2.18
CA LYS A 253 8.24 13.26 -1.14
C LYS A 253 7.90 11.82 -1.54
N VAL A 254 8.82 10.91 -1.22
CA VAL A 254 8.60 9.46 -1.38
C VAL A 254 8.99 8.77 -0.10
N LEU A 255 8.03 8.10 0.54
CA LEU A 255 8.26 7.28 1.73
C LEU A 255 8.01 5.80 1.40
N GLU A 256 8.88 4.92 1.85
CA GLU A 256 8.64 3.48 1.72
C GLU A 256 7.47 3.02 2.59
N ASN A 257 7.45 3.48 3.85
CA ASN A 257 6.43 3.14 4.85
C ASN A 257 6.08 4.38 5.69
N PRO A 258 4.80 4.62 5.99
CA PRO A 258 4.38 5.80 6.76
C PRO A 258 4.58 5.65 8.27
N ILE A 259 4.77 4.43 8.79
CA ILE A 259 4.67 4.11 10.22
C ILE A 259 5.64 4.87 11.12
N ALA A 260 6.87 5.15 10.66
CA ALA A 260 7.86 5.89 11.45
C ALA A 260 7.45 7.36 11.62
N SER A 261 6.98 8.00 10.54
CA SER A 261 6.48 9.39 10.58
C SER A 261 5.20 9.49 11.40
N LEU A 262 4.30 8.50 11.30
CA LEU A 262 3.10 8.42 12.13
C LEU A 262 3.47 8.30 13.62
N ALA A 263 4.45 7.47 13.96
CA ALA A 263 4.90 7.32 15.35
C ALA A 263 5.44 8.65 15.92
N LEU A 264 6.18 9.41 15.12
CA LEU A 264 6.66 10.74 15.53
C LEU A 264 5.51 11.74 15.68
N HIS A 265 4.53 11.72 14.77
CA HIS A 265 3.37 12.60 14.82
C HIS A 265 2.53 12.42 16.08
N TYR A 266 2.36 11.19 16.58
CA TYR A 266 1.54 10.88 17.76
C TYR A 266 2.34 10.83 19.07
N LYS A 267 3.68 10.87 19.02
CA LYS A 267 4.52 10.94 20.21
C LYS A 267 4.56 12.36 20.80
N ASN A 268 4.44 13.38 19.93
CA ASN A 268 4.45 14.81 20.27
C ASN A 268 3.01 15.30 20.53
#